data_cdb9e5b51a4cfc5d2d8cda73b5e5cd91
#
_entry.id   cdb9e5b51a4cfc5d2d8cda73b5e5cd91
#
_cell.length_a   1.000
_cell.length_b   1.000
_cell.length_c   1.000
_cell.angle_alpha   90.00
_cell.angle_beta   90.00
_cell.angle_gamma   90.00
#
_symmetry.space_group_name_H-M   'P 1'
#
loop_
_entity.id
_entity.type
_entity.pdbx_description
1 polymer ?
#
loop_
_entity_poly.entity_id
_entity_poly.type
_entity_poly.pdbx_seq_one_letter_code
_entity_poly.pdbx_strand_id
1 'polypeptide(L)'
;MKKAYLPLMAVCMGLAFVALVTVKAQAASIKLTYSNFFPAAHIQSQLVDSWCREVETRTKGRVNIKHYPGQTLTKAGECYEGVVKGRSDLGLSVLSYTQDRFPVMGTVDLPLGYTSGKVATAVANELYRKFRPKELSDSKVMYLHAHGPALVNTRGKAVRRLEDMKGLRFRTTGAAALIVKALGGIPVSVPMPECYQLIKSGKANGSTHPAESHKGWKLAEVENYVTAAYCISYTTTFFVIINKDKWNALPQDIKVIIEQINNEWLLQHGEAWDTSDTEGMQFFQAHGGQLIGLESSEAARWKMAVASIIDDYMTSLNERGLNGRDIVDFTIKTLNSMQ
;
A
#
# COMPACT_ATOMS: atom_id res chain seq x y z
N MET A 1 23.90 -88.78 56.74
CA MET A 1 24.54 -88.08 55.66
C MET A 1 23.42 -87.70 54.63
N LYS A 2 22.86 -86.50 54.68
CA LYS A 2 21.94 -85.99 53.66
C LYS A 2 22.36 -84.55 53.39
N LYS A 3 22.84 -84.28 52.18
CA LYS A 3 23.22 -82.95 51.72
C LYS A 3 21.95 -82.15 51.36
N ALA A 4 21.75 -80.97 51.94
CA ALA A 4 20.69 -80.02 51.55
C ALA A 4 21.24 -79.13 50.45
N TYR A 5 20.52 -79.06 49.34
CA TYR A 5 20.73 -78.03 48.29
C TYR A 5 19.83 -76.86 48.52
N LEU A 6 20.40 -75.64 48.62
CA LEU A 6 19.71 -74.40 48.61
C LEU A 6 19.54 -73.93 47.16
N PRO A 7 18.36 -73.49 46.70
CA PRO A 7 18.25 -72.88 45.40
C PRO A 7 18.46 -71.32 45.53
N LEU A 8 19.33 -70.82 44.67
CA LEU A 8 19.66 -69.44 44.50
C LEU A 8 18.52 -68.75 43.71
N MET A 9 17.76 -67.92 44.39
CA MET A 9 16.70 -67.07 43.73
C MET A 9 17.36 -65.86 43.12
N ALA A 10 17.47 -65.81 41.81
CA ALA A 10 17.91 -64.65 41.05
C ALA A 10 16.77 -63.62 40.98
N VAL A 11 16.92 -62.48 41.64
CA VAL A 11 16.01 -61.32 41.53
C VAL A 11 16.40 -60.53 40.28
N CYS A 12 15.65 -60.69 39.19
CA CYS A 12 15.74 -59.85 38.01
C CYS A 12 14.99 -58.53 38.33
N MET A 13 15.74 -57.48 38.65
CA MET A 13 15.22 -56.11 38.77
C MET A 13 15.12 -55.52 37.37
N GLY A 14 13.92 -55.60 36.76
CA GLY A 14 13.59 -54.94 35.48
C GLY A 14 13.46 -53.42 35.65
N LEU A 15 14.47 -52.67 35.20
CA LEU A 15 14.37 -51.22 35.03
C LEU A 15 13.43 -50.89 33.87
N ALA A 16 12.18 -50.58 34.18
CA ALA A 16 11.24 -50.01 33.20
C ALA A 16 11.64 -48.56 32.94
N PHE A 17 12.31 -48.29 31.82
CA PHE A 17 12.60 -46.96 31.32
C PHE A 17 11.30 -46.37 30.76
N VAL A 18 10.55 -45.63 31.57
CA VAL A 18 9.38 -44.87 31.09
C VAL A 18 9.92 -43.67 30.32
N ALA A 19 10.00 -43.78 28.96
CA ALA A 19 10.22 -42.65 28.09
C ALA A 19 9.02 -41.74 28.17
N LEU A 20 9.12 -40.65 28.92
CA LEU A 20 8.16 -39.55 28.88
C LEU A 20 8.22 -38.90 27.49
N VAL A 21 7.39 -39.36 26.58
CA VAL A 21 7.11 -38.66 25.33
C VAL A 21 6.32 -37.43 25.71
N THR A 22 7.01 -36.30 25.91
CA THR A 22 6.36 -34.99 26.02
C THR A 22 5.72 -34.66 24.68
N VAL A 23 4.48 -35.04 24.49
CA VAL A 23 3.64 -34.53 23.41
C VAL A 23 3.49 -33.04 23.70
N LYS A 24 4.33 -32.20 23.06
CA LYS A 24 4.09 -30.76 23.04
C LYS A 24 2.71 -30.57 22.40
N ALA A 25 1.70 -30.26 23.19
CA ALA A 25 0.41 -29.84 22.68
C ALA A 25 0.67 -28.69 21.70
N GLN A 26 0.50 -28.93 20.42
CA GLN A 26 0.63 -27.90 19.39
C GLN A 26 -0.50 -26.91 19.67
N ALA A 27 -0.14 -25.72 20.16
CA ALA A 27 -1.13 -24.66 20.38
C ALA A 27 -1.94 -24.46 19.10
N ALA A 28 -3.26 -24.30 19.21
CA ALA A 28 -4.12 -24.10 18.07
C ALA A 28 -3.60 -22.92 17.22
N SER A 29 -3.54 -23.13 15.91
CA SER A 29 -3.08 -22.11 14.97
C SER A 29 -3.99 -20.88 15.04
N ILE A 30 -3.40 -19.70 15.14
CA ILE A 30 -4.10 -18.41 15.08
C ILE A 30 -4.49 -18.19 13.61
N LYS A 31 -5.79 -18.11 13.35
CA LYS A 31 -6.33 -17.88 12.01
C LYS A 31 -6.71 -16.41 11.87
N LEU A 32 -6.20 -15.76 10.81
CA LEU A 32 -6.46 -14.37 10.48
C LEU A 32 -6.98 -14.25 9.05
N THR A 33 -7.71 -13.18 8.78
CA THR A 33 -8.20 -12.79 7.46
C THR A 33 -7.50 -11.54 6.98
N TYR A 34 -7.16 -11.45 5.68
CA TYR A 34 -6.50 -10.30 5.09
C TYR A 34 -7.29 -9.80 3.87
N SER A 35 -7.92 -8.63 3.97
CA SER A 35 -8.64 -7.99 2.87
C SER A 35 -7.71 -7.14 2.02
N ASN A 36 -7.82 -7.28 0.69
CA ASN A 36 -7.03 -6.53 -0.28
C ASN A 36 -7.88 -6.18 -1.50
N PHE A 37 -7.77 -4.95 -2.00
CA PHE A 37 -8.58 -4.51 -3.13
C PHE A 37 -7.94 -4.81 -4.51
N PHE A 38 -6.64 -5.05 -4.58
CA PHE A 38 -5.95 -5.40 -5.82
C PHE A 38 -6.44 -6.75 -6.37
N PRO A 39 -6.57 -6.91 -7.70
CA PRO A 39 -6.83 -8.21 -8.30
C PRO A 39 -5.78 -9.26 -7.91
N ALA A 40 -6.15 -10.53 -7.87
CA ALA A 40 -5.24 -11.61 -7.45
C ALA A 40 -3.95 -11.69 -8.29
N ALA A 41 -4.04 -11.39 -9.59
CA ALA A 41 -2.88 -11.41 -10.49
C ALA A 41 -1.99 -10.15 -10.39
N HIS A 42 -2.42 -9.13 -9.67
CA HIS A 42 -1.64 -7.90 -9.50
C HIS A 42 -0.42 -8.14 -8.60
N ILE A 43 0.72 -7.55 -8.94
CA ILE A 43 1.97 -7.78 -8.19
C ILE A 43 1.83 -7.47 -6.69
N GLN A 44 1.09 -6.42 -6.33
CA GLN A 44 0.85 -6.06 -4.94
C GLN A 44 0.02 -7.14 -4.19
N SER A 45 -0.91 -7.83 -4.87
CA SER A 45 -1.61 -9.00 -4.31
C SER A 45 -0.70 -10.20 -4.14
N GLN A 46 0.18 -10.45 -5.10
CA GLN A 46 1.16 -11.54 -5.03
C GLN A 46 2.15 -11.32 -3.86
N LEU A 47 2.53 -10.06 -3.60
CA LEU A 47 3.34 -9.71 -2.43
C LEU A 47 2.59 -9.95 -1.12
N VAL A 48 1.28 -9.68 -1.06
CA VAL A 48 0.46 -10.03 0.11
C VAL A 48 0.43 -11.55 0.32
N ASP A 49 0.23 -12.33 -0.75
CA ASP A 49 0.26 -13.80 -0.67
C ASP A 49 1.62 -14.31 -0.17
N SER A 50 2.73 -13.75 -0.65
CA SER A 50 4.06 -14.13 -0.21
C SER A 50 4.32 -13.72 1.23
N TRP A 51 3.86 -12.54 1.67
CA TRP A 51 3.91 -12.11 3.06
C TRP A 51 3.14 -13.08 3.99
N CYS A 52 1.94 -13.48 3.59
CA CYS A 52 1.15 -14.44 4.35
C CYS A 52 1.88 -15.79 4.51
N ARG A 53 2.48 -16.31 3.43
CA ARG A 53 3.27 -17.55 3.46
C ARG A 53 4.52 -17.42 4.32
N GLU A 54 5.18 -16.27 4.27
CA GLU A 54 6.38 -16.02 5.08
C GLU A 54 6.04 -15.95 6.58
N VAL A 55 4.93 -15.30 6.95
CA VAL A 55 4.44 -15.30 8.33
C VAL A 55 4.13 -16.73 8.78
N GLU A 56 3.44 -17.53 7.98
CA GLU A 56 3.15 -18.93 8.32
C GLU A 56 4.46 -19.74 8.51
N THR A 57 5.41 -19.59 7.60
CA THR A 57 6.69 -20.28 7.62
C THR A 57 7.51 -19.91 8.86
N ARG A 58 7.77 -18.62 9.10
CA ARG A 58 8.60 -18.16 10.23
C ARG A 58 7.93 -18.38 11.58
N THR A 59 6.61 -18.40 11.64
CA THR A 59 5.87 -18.76 12.86
C THR A 59 5.70 -20.27 13.03
N LYS A 60 6.24 -21.10 12.11
CA LYS A 60 6.12 -22.57 12.13
C LYS A 60 4.66 -23.03 12.19
N GLY A 61 3.79 -22.40 11.38
CA GLY A 61 2.36 -22.70 11.28
C GLY A 61 1.52 -22.21 12.46
N ARG A 62 2.08 -21.45 13.41
CA ARG A 62 1.31 -20.90 14.54
C ARG A 62 0.38 -19.76 14.12
N VAL A 63 0.66 -19.08 13.02
CA VAL A 63 -0.22 -18.07 12.41
C VAL A 63 -0.51 -18.50 10.98
N ASN A 64 -1.79 -18.58 10.64
CA ASN A 64 -2.27 -18.85 9.28
C ASN A 64 -3.17 -17.71 8.84
N ILE A 65 -2.90 -17.13 7.67
CA ILE A 65 -3.59 -15.94 7.17
C ILE A 65 -4.26 -16.26 5.84
N LYS A 66 -5.58 -16.12 5.80
CA LYS A 66 -6.35 -16.27 4.56
C LYS A 66 -6.47 -14.92 3.86
N HIS A 67 -5.84 -14.81 2.69
CA HIS A 67 -5.91 -13.63 1.83
C HIS A 67 -7.20 -13.60 0.99
N TYR A 68 -7.80 -12.41 0.88
CA TYR A 68 -9.01 -12.12 0.11
C TYR A 68 -8.73 -10.95 -0.86
N PRO A 69 -8.21 -11.23 -2.07
CA PRO A 69 -7.92 -10.21 -3.07
C PRO A 69 -9.19 -9.72 -3.77
N GLY A 70 -9.08 -8.63 -4.55
CA GLY A 70 -10.12 -8.17 -5.46
C GLY A 70 -11.39 -7.69 -4.77
N GLN A 71 -11.30 -7.12 -3.56
CA GLN A 71 -12.45 -6.62 -2.80
C GLN A 71 -13.45 -7.72 -2.37
N THR A 72 -13.02 -8.98 -2.29
CA THR A 72 -13.91 -10.10 -1.98
C THR A 72 -14.33 -10.17 -0.51
N LEU A 73 -13.64 -9.42 0.38
CA LEU A 73 -14.00 -9.33 1.80
C LEU A 73 -14.49 -7.94 2.20
N THR A 74 -13.73 -6.88 1.86
CA THR A 74 -14.15 -5.49 2.03
C THR A 74 -13.88 -4.72 0.74
N LYS A 75 -14.72 -3.73 0.43
CA LYS A 75 -14.46 -2.81 -0.70
C LYS A 75 -13.26 -1.91 -0.41
N ALA A 76 -12.63 -1.37 -1.45
CA ALA A 76 -11.45 -0.51 -1.32
C ALA A 76 -11.64 0.65 -0.34
N GLY A 77 -12.74 1.40 -0.46
CA GLY A 77 -13.05 2.53 0.44
C GLY A 77 -13.52 2.13 1.84
N GLU A 78 -13.85 0.85 2.06
CA GLU A 78 -14.35 0.34 3.34
C GLU A 78 -13.30 -0.47 4.11
N CYS A 79 -12.12 -0.69 3.50
CA CYS A 79 -11.13 -1.62 4.04
C CYS A 79 -10.60 -1.17 5.40
N TYR A 80 -10.26 0.12 5.57
CA TYR A 80 -9.75 0.63 6.84
C TYR A 80 -10.76 0.41 7.98
N GLU A 81 -11.97 0.91 7.80
CA GLU A 81 -13.06 0.72 8.77
C GLU A 81 -13.41 -0.75 8.99
N GLY A 82 -13.27 -1.56 7.94
CA GLY A 82 -13.47 -3.01 8.00
C GLY A 82 -12.50 -3.68 8.96
N VAL A 83 -11.23 -3.25 8.96
CA VAL A 83 -10.21 -3.75 9.90
C VAL A 83 -10.49 -3.24 11.31
N VAL A 84 -10.73 -1.94 11.48
CA VAL A 84 -11.02 -1.35 12.80
C VAL A 84 -12.21 -2.04 13.47
N LYS A 85 -13.26 -2.33 12.70
CA LYS A 85 -14.49 -2.99 13.19
C LYS A 85 -14.43 -4.53 13.19
N GLY A 86 -13.29 -5.13 12.84
CA GLY A 86 -13.11 -6.59 12.86
C GLY A 86 -13.83 -7.37 11.77
N ARG A 87 -14.25 -6.72 10.65
CA ARG A 87 -14.76 -7.43 9.45
C ARG A 87 -13.64 -8.17 8.72
N SER A 88 -12.43 -7.68 8.82
CA SER A 88 -11.18 -8.29 8.42
C SER A 88 -10.16 -8.10 9.52
N ASP A 89 -9.27 -9.07 9.73
CA ASP A 89 -8.21 -8.91 10.75
C ASP A 89 -7.08 -8.03 10.24
N LEU A 90 -6.69 -8.19 8.97
CA LEU A 90 -5.73 -7.31 8.27
C LEU A 90 -6.38 -6.66 7.05
N GLY A 91 -5.78 -5.57 6.59
CA GLY A 91 -6.24 -4.90 5.38
C GLY A 91 -5.14 -4.11 4.69
N LEU A 92 -5.20 -4.12 3.35
CA LEU A 92 -4.42 -3.29 2.46
C LEU A 92 -5.37 -2.47 1.59
N SER A 93 -5.26 -1.15 1.66
CA SER A 93 -5.95 -0.23 0.76
C SER A 93 -5.24 1.14 0.76
N VAL A 94 -5.89 2.15 0.22
CA VAL A 94 -5.36 3.50 0.05
C VAL A 94 -5.92 4.42 1.14
N LEU A 95 -5.07 5.24 1.76
CA LEU A 95 -5.50 6.21 2.77
C LEU A 95 -6.51 7.22 2.18
N SER A 96 -6.27 7.72 1.00
CA SER A 96 -7.11 8.72 0.34
C SER A 96 -8.47 8.19 -0.16
N TYR A 97 -8.75 6.89 -0.04
CA TYR A 97 -10.11 6.36 -0.28
C TYR A 97 -11.06 6.64 0.88
N THR A 98 -10.55 7.00 2.05
CA THR A 98 -11.33 7.46 3.20
C THR A 98 -11.12 8.97 3.34
N GLN A 99 -12.01 9.73 2.72
CA GLN A 99 -11.89 11.19 2.61
C GLN A 99 -11.72 11.86 3.98
N ASP A 100 -10.83 12.85 4.06
CA ASP A 100 -10.58 13.75 5.22
C ASP A 100 -10.15 13.05 6.52
N ARG A 101 -9.94 11.73 6.49
CA ARG A 101 -9.58 10.97 7.69
C ARG A 101 -8.10 11.07 8.07
N PHE A 102 -7.20 11.18 7.09
CA PHE A 102 -5.76 11.05 7.28
C PHE A 102 -4.99 12.32 6.88
N PRO A 103 -5.23 13.45 7.57
CA PRO A 103 -4.64 14.73 7.17
C PRO A 103 -3.12 14.78 7.28
N VAL A 104 -2.50 14.13 8.27
CA VAL A 104 -1.04 14.12 8.39
C VAL A 104 -0.44 13.26 7.28
N MET A 105 -0.92 12.05 7.10
CA MET A 105 -0.39 11.13 6.08
C MET A 105 -0.67 11.59 4.65
N GLY A 106 -1.76 12.32 4.43
CA GLY A 106 -2.10 12.90 3.12
C GLY A 106 -1.08 13.91 2.59
N THR A 107 -0.16 14.39 3.44
CA THR A 107 0.98 15.22 3.03
C THR A 107 1.90 14.50 2.06
N VAL A 108 2.02 13.17 2.17
CA VAL A 108 2.82 12.35 1.24
C VAL A 108 2.24 12.40 -0.17
N ASP A 109 0.92 12.51 -0.30
CA ASP A 109 0.22 12.47 -1.59
C ASP A 109 0.24 13.84 -2.34
N LEU A 110 0.92 14.86 -1.81
CA LEU A 110 1.05 16.18 -2.44
C LEU A 110 1.93 16.14 -3.71
N PRO A 111 1.80 17.11 -4.64
CA PRO A 111 2.57 17.17 -5.88
C PRO A 111 4.04 17.59 -5.64
N LEU A 112 4.80 16.77 -4.94
CA LEU A 112 6.16 17.08 -4.49
C LEU A 112 7.24 16.66 -5.50
N GLY A 113 6.87 16.04 -6.63
CA GLY A 113 7.83 15.63 -7.66
C GLY A 113 8.52 14.30 -7.34
N TYR A 114 7.79 13.31 -6.86
CA TYR A 114 8.33 11.97 -6.61
C TYR A 114 8.90 11.34 -7.88
N THR A 115 10.04 10.64 -7.74
CA THR A 115 10.75 9.98 -8.84
C THR A 115 10.61 8.47 -8.83
N SER A 116 10.28 7.85 -7.67
CA SER A 116 10.15 6.39 -7.55
C SER A 116 9.21 5.98 -6.42
N GLY A 117 8.62 4.77 -6.53
CA GLY A 117 7.83 4.15 -5.48
C GLY A 117 8.66 3.77 -4.26
N LYS A 118 9.92 3.40 -4.47
CA LYS A 118 10.86 3.13 -3.37
C LYS A 118 11.08 4.35 -2.49
N VAL A 119 11.34 5.50 -3.09
CA VAL A 119 11.50 6.78 -2.37
C VAL A 119 10.19 7.18 -1.70
N ALA A 120 9.07 7.14 -2.41
CA ALA A 120 7.76 7.47 -1.85
C ALA A 120 7.38 6.58 -0.66
N THR A 121 7.67 5.27 -0.75
CA THR A 121 7.48 4.31 0.35
C THR A 121 8.33 4.68 1.57
N ALA A 122 9.59 5.05 1.36
CA ALA A 122 10.47 5.46 2.45
C ALA A 122 9.95 6.74 3.12
N VAL A 123 9.58 7.77 2.34
CA VAL A 123 9.01 9.03 2.85
C VAL A 123 7.76 8.78 3.69
N ALA A 124 6.82 7.94 3.23
CA ALA A 124 5.60 7.62 3.97
C ALA A 124 5.89 6.99 5.34
N ASN A 125 6.85 6.06 5.40
CA ASN A 125 7.22 5.42 6.67
C ASN A 125 8.01 6.34 7.60
N GLU A 126 8.87 7.24 7.07
CA GLU A 126 9.57 8.25 7.88
C GLU A 126 8.59 9.25 8.49
N LEU A 127 7.63 9.75 7.70
CA LEU A 127 6.59 10.63 8.19
C LEU A 127 5.77 9.96 9.31
N TYR A 128 5.34 8.72 9.09
CA TYR A 128 4.61 7.95 10.10
C TYR A 128 5.44 7.75 11.39
N ARG A 129 6.71 7.39 11.26
CA ARG A 129 7.62 7.20 12.42
C ARG A 129 7.84 8.48 13.21
N LYS A 130 8.00 9.60 12.51
CA LYS A 130 8.25 10.92 13.11
C LYS A 130 7.04 11.42 13.89
N PHE A 131 5.86 11.41 13.28
CA PHE A 131 4.69 12.08 13.84
C PHE A 131 3.73 11.13 14.58
N ARG A 132 3.77 9.83 14.29
CA ARG A 132 2.85 8.82 14.85
C ARG A 132 1.42 9.34 14.97
N PRO A 133 0.81 9.72 13.84
CA PRO A 133 -0.40 10.53 13.84
C PRO A 133 -1.57 9.77 14.46
N LYS A 134 -2.36 10.49 15.28
CA LYS A 134 -3.52 9.94 15.99
C LYS A 134 -4.58 9.37 15.04
N GLU A 135 -4.65 9.85 13.82
CA GLU A 135 -5.57 9.39 12.77
C GLU A 135 -5.45 7.90 12.43
N LEU A 136 -4.32 7.26 12.79
CA LEU A 136 -4.05 5.84 12.60
C LEU A 136 -4.05 5.04 13.93
N SER A 137 -4.41 5.67 15.07
CA SER A 137 -4.25 5.07 16.40
C SER A 137 -5.28 3.98 16.74
N ASP A 138 -6.34 3.83 15.97
CA ASP A 138 -7.39 2.81 16.14
C ASP A 138 -7.06 1.48 15.47
N SER A 139 -5.95 1.42 14.74
CA SER A 139 -5.36 0.20 14.18
C SER A 139 -3.89 0.07 14.57
N LYS A 140 -3.28 -1.09 14.33
CA LYS A 140 -1.82 -1.22 14.32
C LYS A 140 -1.35 -1.13 12.87
N VAL A 141 -0.61 -0.09 12.55
CA VAL A 141 0.08 0.00 11.25
C VAL A 141 1.20 -1.03 11.21
N MET A 142 1.17 -1.90 10.22
CA MET A 142 2.21 -2.88 9.95
C MET A 142 3.35 -2.22 9.18
N TYR A 143 3.02 -1.61 8.06
CA TYR A 143 3.88 -0.76 7.25
C TYR A 143 3.03 0.04 6.28
N LEU A 144 3.65 1.02 5.64
CA LEU A 144 3.06 1.80 4.55
C LEU A 144 3.89 1.55 3.28
N HIS A 145 3.26 1.67 2.13
CA HIS A 145 3.96 1.75 0.86
C HIS A 145 3.30 2.77 -0.06
N ALA A 146 3.99 3.20 -1.10
CA ALA A 146 3.49 4.21 -2.01
C ALA A 146 3.94 3.90 -3.43
N HIS A 147 3.10 4.22 -4.42
CA HIS A 147 3.43 3.97 -5.82
C HIS A 147 4.44 4.98 -6.36
N GLY A 148 5.01 4.70 -7.52
CA GLY A 148 5.89 5.61 -8.25
C GLY A 148 5.17 6.87 -8.75
N PRO A 149 5.82 7.70 -9.56
CA PRO A 149 5.29 8.98 -10.00
C PRO A 149 3.98 8.81 -10.78
N ALA A 150 2.89 9.40 -10.27
CA ALA A 150 1.64 9.45 -11.00
C ALA A 150 1.69 10.53 -12.08
N LEU A 151 1.14 10.20 -13.24
CA LEU A 151 1.13 11.01 -14.45
C LEU A 151 -0.31 11.28 -14.91
N VAL A 152 -0.46 12.16 -15.89
CA VAL A 152 -1.74 12.44 -16.52
C VAL A 152 -1.93 11.52 -17.72
N ASN A 153 -2.96 10.68 -17.67
CA ASN A 153 -3.27 9.67 -18.69
C ASN A 153 -4.60 10.02 -19.34
N THR A 154 -4.70 9.91 -20.68
CA THR A 154 -5.90 10.30 -21.39
C THR A 154 -6.30 9.32 -22.49
N ARG A 155 -7.62 9.30 -22.78
CA ARG A 155 -8.24 8.61 -23.89
C ARG A 155 -8.57 9.60 -25.00
N GLY A 156 -8.12 9.33 -26.21
CA GLY A 156 -8.56 10.02 -27.43
C GLY A 156 -7.98 11.41 -27.67
N LYS A 157 -7.46 12.10 -26.62
CA LYS A 157 -6.87 13.43 -26.76
C LYS A 157 -5.55 13.51 -26.01
N ALA A 158 -4.47 13.87 -26.70
CA ALA A 158 -3.19 14.16 -26.06
C ALA A 158 -3.25 15.49 -25.29
N VAL A 159 -2.70 15.53 -24.07
CA VAL A 159 -2.52 16.75 -23.28
C VAL A 159 -1.07 17.18 -23.43
N ARG A 160 -0.82 18.31 -24.09
CA ARG A 160 0.51 18.86 -24.36
C ARG A 160 0.76 20.16 -23.60
N ARG A 161 -0.31 20.84 -23.19
CA ARG A 161 -0.29 22.14 -22.50
C ARG A 161 -1.51 22.27 -21.58
N LEU A 162 -1.48 23.24 -20.65
CA LEU A 162 -2.54 23.44 -19.66
C LEU A 162 -3.93 23.57 -20.28
N GLU A 163 -4.03 24.28 -21.40
CA GLU A 163 -5.30 24.52 -22.08
C GLU A 163 -5.98 23.22 -22.54
N ASP A 164 -5.19 22.16 -22.80
CA ASP A 164 -5.71 20.86 -23.19
C ASP A 164 -6.45 20.13 -22.07
N MET A 165 -6.15 20.47 -20.80
CA MET A 165 -6.83 19.94 -19.63
C MET A 165 -8.27 20.44 -19.47
N LYS A 166 -8.55 21.62 -20.03
CA LYS A 166 -9.84 22.31 -19.81
C LYS A 166 -11.01 21.45 -20.23
N GLY A 167 -11.92 21.23 -19.29
CA GLY A 167 -13.17 20.48 -19.50
C GLY A 167 -13.02 18.97 -19.55
N LEU A 168 -11.80 18.43 -19.51
CA LEU A 168 -11.59 16.97 -19.44
C LEU A 168 -11.90 16.48 -18.03
N ARG A 169 -12.61 15.36 -17.94
CA ARG A 169 -12.92 14.67 -16.69
C ARG A 169 -11.85 13.61 -16.41
N PHE A 170 -11.22 13.66 -15.24
CA PHE A 170 -10.19 12.72 -14.84
C PHE A 170 -10.62 11.91 -13.62
N ARG A 171 -10.54 10.59 -13.73
CA ARG A 171 -10.58 9.75 -12.54
C ARG A 171 -9.38 10.08 -11.68
N THR A 172 -9.61 10.34 -10.41
CA THR A 172 -8.57 10.71 -9.44
C THR A 172 -9.02 10.40 -8.02
N THR A 173 -8.16 10.61 -7.01
CA THR A 173 -8.50 10.47 -5.58
C THR A 173 -7.60 11.38 -4.73
N GLY A 174 -8.05 11.74 -3.53
CA GLY A 174 -7.25 12.51 -2.57
C GLY A 174 -6.70 13.82 -3.13
N ALA A 175 -5.43 14.10 -2.82
CA ALA A 175 -4.73 15.31 -3.26
C ALA A 175 -4.65 15.46 -4.78
N ALA A 176 -4.67 14.35 -5.53
CA ALA A 176 -4.69 14.39 -6.99
C ALA A 176 -5.93 15.07 -7.58
N ALA A 177 -7.05 15.10 -6.85
CA ALA A 177 -8.23 15.87 -7.26
C ALA A 177 -7.95 17.38 -7.26
N LEU A 178 -7.16 17.87 -6.32
CA LEU A 178 -6.71 19.27 -6.25
C LEU A 178 -5.78 19.58 -7.43
N ILE A 179 -4.86 18.67 -7.76
CA ILE A 179 -3.95 18.80 -8.91
C ILE A 179 -4.76 18.91 -10.21
N VAL A 180 -5.68 17.98 -10.45
CA VAL A 180 -6.52 18.00 -11.66
C VAL A 180 -7.31 19.31 -11.75
N LYS A 181 -7.90 19.78 -10.65
CA LYS A 181 -8.64 21.05 -10.59
C LYS A 181 -7.74 22.24 -10.89
N ALA A 182 -6.56 22.30 -10.31
CA ALA A 182 -5.58 23.38 -10.51
C ALA A 182 -5.09 23.45 -11.97
N LEU A 183 -4.98 22.29 -12.64
CA LEU A 183 -4.65 22.19 -14.06
C LEU A 183 -5.83 22.51 -15.01
N GLY A 184 -7.03 22.80 -14.48
CA GLY A 184 -8.22 23.14 -15.27
C GLY A 184 -9.09 21.95 -15.69
N GLY A 185 -8.77 20.74 -15.22
CA GLY A 185 -9.58 19.53 -15.41
C GLY A 185 -10.72 19.41 -14.39
N ILE A 186 -11.57 18.43 -14.59
CA ILE A 186 -12.71 18.13 -13.71
C ILE A 186 -12.42 16.80 -13.00
N PRO A 187 -12.20 16.79 -11.68
CA PRO A 187 -11.95 15.56 -10.93
C PRO A 187 -13.21 14.70 -10.79
N VAL A 188 -13.07 13.38 -10.97
CA VAL A 188 -14.09 12.36 -10.70
C VAL A 188 -13.50 11.38 -9.71
N SER A 189 -13.87 11.51 -8.45
CA SER A 189 -13.25 10.76 -7.35
C SER A 189 -13.92 9.40 -7.17
N VAL A 190 -13.26 8.35 -7.66
CA VAL A 190 -13.65 6.95 -7.45
C VAL A 190 -12.40 6.08 -7.21
N PRO A 191 -12.50 4.96 -6.47
CA PRO A 191 -11.39 4.03 -6.28
C PRO A 191 -10.89 3.39 -7.59
N MET A 192 -9.65 2.90 -7.59
CA MET A 192 -9.00 2.33 -8.79
C MET A 192 -9.77 1.17 -9.44
N PRO A 193 -10.44 0.26 -8.72
CA PRO A 193 -11.24 -0.79 -9.35
C PRO A 193 -12.34 -0.31 -10.29
N GLU A 194 -12.78 0.94 -10.16
CA GLU A 194 -13.82 1.54 -11.01
C GLU A 194 -13.24 2.27 -12.25
N CYS A 195 -11.91 2.51 -12.25
CA CYS A 195 -11.24 3.38 -13.24
C CYS A 195 -11.45 2.90 -14.68
N TYR A 196 -11.19 1.62 -14.96
CA TYR A 196 -11.32 1.04 -16.30
C TYR A 196 -12.72 1.26 -16.90
N GLN A 197 -13.76 0.93 -16.15
CA GLN A 197 -15.14 1.06 -16.63
C GLN A 197 -15.57 2.52 -16.78
N LEU A 198 -15.09 3.41 -15.91
CA LEU A 198 -15.36 4.84 -15.98
C LEU A 198 -14.82 5.44 -17.29
N ILE A 199 -13.58 5.09 -17.66
CA ILE A 199 -12.94 5.57 -18.90
C ILE A 199 -13.57 4.89 -20.11
N LYS A 200 -13.74 3.57 -20.07
CA LYS A 200 -14.34 2.80 -21.18
C LYS A 200 -15.72 3.30 -21.57
N SER A 201 -16.54 3.65 -20.58
CA SER A 201 -17.90 4.20 -20.82
C SER A 201 -17.91 5.68 -21.24
N GLY A 202 -16.76 6.37 -21.30
CA GLY A 202 -16.66 7.79 -21.62
C GLY A 202 -17.13 8.73 -20.50
N LYS A 203 -17.39 8.23 -19.30
CA LYS A 203 -17.75 9.05 -18.12
C LYS A 203 -16.53 9.83 -17.59
N ALA A 204 -15.30 9.37 -17.88
CA ALA A 204 -14.06 10.13 -17.75
C ALA A 204 -13.28 10.10 -19.06
N ASN A 205 -12.47 11.13 -19.28
CA ASN A 205 -11.60 11.27 -20.45
C ASN A 205 -10.19 10.70 -20.20
N GLY A 206 -9.90 10.38 -18.96
CA GLY A 206 -8.61 9.85 -18.52
C GLY A 206 -8.55 9.69 -17.03
N SER A 207 -7.35 9.44 -16.53
CA SER A 207 -7.08 9.31 -15.10
C SER A 207 -5.69 9.81 -14.71
N THR A 208 -5.47 9.95 -13.41
CA THR A 208 -4.13 10.17 -12.85
C THR A 208 -3.72 8.93 -12.06
N HIS A 209 -2.59 8.34 -12.45
CA HIS A 209 -2.05 7.11 -11.85
C HIS A 209 -0.60 6.87 -12.30
N PRO A 210 0.17 5.98 -11.65
CA PRO A 210 1.50 5.57 -12.08
C PRO A 210 1.44 4.68 -13.33
N ALA A 211 2.56 4.54 -14.03
CA ALA A 211 2.64 3.78 -15.28
C ALA A 211 2.28 2.28 -15.11
N GLU A 212 2.53 1.70 -13.93
CA GLU A 212 2.14 0.34 -13.55
C GLU A 212 0.70 0.00 -13.94
N SER A 213 -0.20 0.96 -13.77
CA SER A 213 -1.64 0.73 -13.93
C SER A 213 -2.05 0.40 -15.36
N HIS A 214 -1.24 0.76 -16.35
CA HIS A 214 -1.47 0.36 -17.73
C HIS A 214 -1.47 -1.16 -17.89
N LYS A 215 -0.61 -1.87 -17.18
CA LYS A 215 -0.53 -3.34 -17.16
C LYS A 215 -1.40 -3.94 -16.05
N GLY A 216 -1.19 -3.51 -14.82
CA GLY A 216 -1.81 -4.08 -13.62
C GLY A 216 -3.34 -3.94 -13.57
N TRP A 217 -3.88 -2.86 -14.16
CA TRP A 217 -5.31 -2.56 -14.24
C TRP A 217 -5.85 -2.55 -15.67
N LYS A 218 -5.05 -2.97 -16.65
CA LYS A 218 -5.40 -3.01 -18.08
C LYS A 218 -5.78 -1.66 -18.67
N LEU A 219 -5.28 -0.55 -18.11
CA LEU A 219 -5.68 0.78 -18.57
C LEU A 219 -5.12 1.13 -19.95
N ALA A 220 -4.05 0.45 -20.43
CA ALA A 220 -3.58 0.57 -21.81
C ALA A 220 -4.65 0.20 -22.88
N GLU A 221 -5.70 -0.54 -22.48
CA GLU A 221 -6.81 -0.86 -23.39
C GLU A 221 -7.77 0.33 -23.61
N VAL A 222 -7.76 1.31 -22.70
CA VAL A 222 -8.73 2.43 -22.69
C VAL A 222 -8.10 3.81 -22.67
N GLU A 223 -6.78 3.92 -22.46
CA GLU A 223 -6.00 5.16 -22.50
C GLU A 223 -4.96 5.08 -23.62
N ASN A 224 -4.71 6.21 -24.30
CA ASN A 224 -3.87 6.26 -25.49
C ASN A 224 -2.66 7.19 -25.32
N TYR A 225 -2.69 8.10 -24.32
CA TYR A 225 -1.67 9.12 -24.11
C TYR A 225 -1.29 9.21 -22.64
N VAL A 226 0.00 9.33 -22.39
CA VAL A 226 0.58 9.66 -21.09
C VAL A 226 1.33 10.97 -21.22
N THR A 227 0.97 11.98 -20.45
CA THR A 227 1.72 13.22 -20.36
C THR A 227 2.75 13.09 -19.23
N ALA A 228 4.02 13.20 -19.58
CA ALA A 228 5.17 13.05 -18.67
C ALA A 228 5.35 14.28 -17.75
N ALA A 229 4.35 14.56 -16.92
CA ALA A 229 4.34 15.69 -16.00
C ALA A 229 5.10 15.38 -14.70
N TYR A 230 6.32 14.85 -14.80
CA TYR A 230 7.14 14.49 -13.63
C TYR A 230 7.40 15.66 -12.70
N CYS A 231 7.41 16.90 -13.22
CA CYS A 231 7.62 18.12 -12.45
C CYS A 231 6.58 18.39 -11.37
N ILE A 232 5.41 17.76 -11.46
CA ILE A 232 4.30 17.84 -10.51
C ILE A 232 3.81 16.45 -10.10
N SER A 233 4.62 15.42 -10.31
CA SER A 233 4.24 14.05 -9.95
C SER A 233 3.92 13.96 -8.46
N TYR A 234 2.92 13.17 -8.18
CA TYR A 234 2.51 12.83 -6.82
C TYR A 234 2.56 11.30 -6.64
N THR A 235 2.41 10.86 -5.43
CA THR A 235 2.20 9.44 -5.11
C THR A 235 0.86 9.25 -4.40
N THR A 236 0.52 8.01 -4.12
CA THR A 236 -0.60 7.67 -3.24
C THR A 236 -0.14 6.66 -2.20
N THR A 237 -0.45 6.95 -0.95
CA THR A 237 -0.01 6.13 0.18
C THR A 237 -0.99 4.99 0.45
N PHE A 238 -0.48 3.77 0.46
CA PHE A 238 -1.19 2.55 0.84
C PHE A 238 -0.86 2.21 2.28
N PHE A 239 -1.87 1.76 3.00
CA PHE A 239 -1.69 1.19 4.33
C PHE A 239 -1.72 -0.33 4.30
N VAL A 240 -0.91 -0.96 5.16
CA VAL A 240 -1.08 -2.33 5.63
C VAL A 240 -1.26 -2.25 7.13
N ILE A 241 -2.46 -2.62 7.58
CA ILE A 241 -2.84 -2.53 8.99
C ILE A 241 -3.41 -3.85 9.51
N ILE A 242 -3.35 -4.03 10.82
CA ILE A 242 -4.05 -5.11 11.52
C ILE A 242 -4.96 -4.53 12.60
N ASN A 243 -6.09 -5.18 12.85
CA ASN A 243 -6.98 -4.86 13.95
C ASN A 243 -6.20 -4.84 15.27
N LYS A 244 -6.39 -3.79 16.07
CA LYS A 244 -5.59 -3.52 17.27
C LYS A 244 -5.72 -4.61 18.33
N ASP A 245 -6.93 -5.14 18.52
CA ASP A 245 -7.16 -6.20 19.50
C ASP A 245 -6.56 -7.53 19.03
N LYS A 246 -6.65 -7.83 17.73
CA LYS A 246 -5.98 -9.01 17.15
C LYS A 246 -4.47 -8.93 17.31
N TRP A 247 -3.87 -7.77 17.02
CA TRP A 247 -2.44 -7.55 17.26
C TRP A 247 -2.06 -7.73 18.73
N ASN A 248 -2.83 -7.12 19.65
CA ASN A 248 -2.54 -7.18 21.08
C ASN A 248 -2.61 -8.61 21.62
N ALA A 249 -3.53 -9.43 21.10
CA ALA A 249 -3.70 -10.84 21.47
C ALA A 249 -2.58 -11.77 20.97
N LEU A 250 -1.74 -11.33 20.00
CA LEU A 250 -0.62 -12.14 19.52
C LEU A 250 0.46 -12.32 20.60
N PRO A 251 1.07 -13.52 20.73
CA PRO A 251 2.27 -13.73 21.54
C PRO A 251 3.41 -12.80 21.13
N GLN A 252 4.24 -12.39 22.09
CA GLN A 252 5.31 -11.42 21.85
C GLN A 252 6.34 -11.89 20.81
N ASP A 253 6.71 -13.16 20.85
CA ASP A 253 7.64 -13.75 19.86
C ASP A 253 7.07 -13.75 18.43
N ILE A 254 5.76 -13.93 18.27
CA ILE A 254 5.07 -13.81 16.98
C ILE A 254 5.09 -12.35 16.50
N LYS A 255 4.83 -11.38 17.38
CA LYS A 255 4.91 -9.94 17.04
C LYS A 255 6.30 -9.57 16.52
N VAL A 256 7.36 -10.03 17.17
CA VAL A 256 8.74 -9.77 16.71
C VAL A 256 8.99 -10.33 15.33
N ILE A 257 8.56 -11.58 15.05
CA ILE A 257 8.70 -12.20 13.73
C ILE A 257 7.96 -11.39 12.67
N ILE A 258 6.70 -11.01 12.94
CA ILE A 258 5.89 -10.25 11.99
C ILE A 258 6.51 -8.87 11.73
N GLU A 259 7.01 -8.17 12.75
CA GLU A 259 7.66 -6.87 12.56
C GLU A 259 8.94 -6.97 11.73
N GLN A 260 9.71 -8.04 11.85
CA GLN A 260 10.86 -8.30 10.97
C GLN A 260 10.42 -8.49 9.52
N ILE A 261 9.40 -9.30 9.27
CA ILE A 261 8.84 -9.51 7.93
C ILE A 261 8.29 -8.19 7.36
N ASN A 262 7.63 -7.37 8.17
CA ASN A 262 7.11 -6.07 7.73
C ASN A 262 8.21 -5.14 7.22
N ASN A 263 9.36 -5.09 7.90
CA ASN A 263 10.50 -4.28 7.47
C ASN A 263 11.07 -4.77 6.12
N GLU A 264 11.03 -6.05 5.85
CA GLU A 264 11.46 -6.61 4.56
C GLU A 264 10.42 -6.30 3.47
N TRP A 265 9.12 -6.48 3.76
CA TRP A 265 8.06 -6.31 2.78
C TRP A 265 7.80 -4.86 2.37
N LEU A 266 7.98 -3.89 3.27
CA LEU A 266 7.89 -2.48 2.88
C LEU A 266 8.90 -2.14 1.76
N LEU A 267 10.10 -2.71 1.81
CA LEU A 267 11.11 -2.52 0.77
C LEU A 267 10.72 -3.24 -0.53
N GLN A 268 10.23 -4.49 -0.42
CA GLN A 268 9.76 -5.25 -1.58
C GLN A 268 8.59 -4.56 -2.31
N HIS A 269 7.63 -3.97 -1.57
CA HIS A 269 6.54 -3.21 -2.18
C HIS A 269 7.07 -1.98 -2.92
N GLY A 270 8.02 -1.23 -2.33
CA GLY A 270 8.65 -0.08 -2.98
C GLY A 270 9.37 -0.44 -4.28
N GLU A 271 10.16 -1.52 -4.27
CA GLU A 271 10.88 -2.02 -5.44
C GLU A 271 9.93 -2.58 -6.52
N ALA A 272 8.87 -3.27 -6.09
CA ALA A 272 7.85 -3.79 -6.99
C ALA A 272 7.09 -2.68 -7.72
N TRP A 273 6.85 -1.54 -7.08
CA TRP A 273 6.27 -0.37 -7.74
C TRP A 273 7.17 0.15 -8.86
N ASP A 274 8.46 0.32 -8.64
CA ASP A 274 9.40 0.84 -9.64
C ASP A 274 9.57 -0.12 -10.82
N THR A 275 9.68 -1.42 -10.53
CA THR A 275 9.73 -2.46 -11.56
C THR A 275 8.43 -2.46 -12.38
N SER A 276 7.29 -2.41 -11.72
CA SER A 276 5.98 -2.43 -12.39
C SER A 276 5.69 -1.17 -13.19
N ASP A 277 6.21 0.00 -12.77
CA ASP A 277 6.11 1.24 -13.55
C ASP A 277 6.89 1.12 -14.88
N THR A 278 8.09 0.54 -14.82
CA THR A 278 8.88 0.25 -16.02
C THR A 278 8.16 -0.70 -16.96
N GLU A 279 7.66 -1.82 -16.43
CA GLU A 279 6.90 -2.81 -17.20
C GLU A 279 5.58 -2.25 -17.73
N GLY A 280 4.88 -1.43 -16.94
CA GLY A 280 3.61 -0.79 -17.30
C GLY A 280 3.78 0.20 -18.45
N MET A 281 4.84 1.00 -18.45
CA MET A 281 5.16 1.93 -19.54
C MET A 281 5.54 1.17 -20.83
N GLN A 282 6.35 0.12 -20.72
CA GLN A 282 6.69 -0.74 -21.88
C GLN A 282 5.44 -1.40 -22.46
N PHE A 283 4.58 -1.93 -21.59
CA PHE A 283 3.31 -2.53 -21.99
C PHE A 283 2.40 -1.51 -22.71
N PHE A 284 2.28 -0.29 -22.16
CA PHE A 284 1.50 0.79 -22.75
C PHE A 284 1.98 1.13 -24.18
N GLN A 285 3.29 1.33 -24.35
CA GLN A 285 3.88 1.65 -25.65
C GLN A 285 3.73 0.51 -26.65
N ALA A 286 3.89 -0.75 -26.22
CA ALA A 286 3.68 -1.93 -27.06
C ALA A 286 2.23 -2.07 -27.54
N HIS A 287 1.26 -1.48 -26.82
CA HIS A 287 -0.16 -1.42 -27.22
C HIS A 287 -0.52 -0.13 -27.98
N GLY A 288 0.46 0.60 -28.50
CA GLY A 288 0.26 1.81 -29.30
C GLY A 288 0.06 3.09 -28.51
N GLY A 289 0.28 3.04 -27.18
CA GLY A 289 0.25 4.20 -26.31
C GLY A 289 1.38 5.18 -26.59
N GLN A 290 1.10 6.47 -26.48
CA GLN A 290 2.05 7.54 -26.77
C GLN A 290 2.44 8.31 -25.50
N LEU A 291 3.74 8.40 -25.24
CA LEU A 291 4.32 9.26 -24.20
C LEU A 291 4.49 10.68 -24.76
N ILE A 292 3.89 11.65 -24.08
CA ILE A 292 3.93 13.08 -24.43
C ILE A 292 4.87 13.78 -23.46
N GLY A 293 6.00 14.25 -23.97
CA GLY A 293 6.89 15.14 -23.19
C GLY A 293 6.27 16.51 -22.99
N LEU A 294 6.49 17.10 -21.80
CA LEU A 294 6.19 18.52 -21.56
C LEU A 294 7.41 19.35 -21.94
N GLU A 295 7.20 20.37 -22.77
CA GLU A 295 8.20 21.42 -22.99
C GLU A 295 8.54 22.13 -21.68
N SER A 296 9.77 22.59 -21.52
CA SER A 296 10.25 23.21 -20.28
C SER A 296 9.39 24.40 -19.82
N SER A 297 8.90 25.22 -20.77
CA SER A 297 7.99 26.33 -20.50
C SER A 297 6.64 25.87 -19.96
N GLU A 298 6.08 24.78 -20.50
CA GLU A 298 4.85 24.18 -20.01
C GLU A 298 5.05 23.55 -18.65
N ALA A 299 6.16 22.82 -18.43
CA ALA A 299 6.48 22.28 -17.12
C ALA A 299 6.53 23.36 -16.03
N ALA A 300 7.10 24.54 -16.32
CA ALA A 300 7.08 25.67 -15.42
C ALA A 300 5.66 26.21 -15.15
N ARG A 301 4.82 26.29 -16.17
CA ARG A 301 3.40 26.71 -16.03
C ARG A 301 2.62 25.71 -15.16
N TRP A 302 2.84 24.42 -15.34
CA TRP A 302 2.21 23.37 -14.56
C TRP A 302 2.64 23.42 -13.09
N LYS A 303 3.93 23.63 -12.81
CA LYS A 303 4.41 23.86 -11.44
C LYS A 303 3.74 25.08 -10.78
N MET A 304 3.63 26.19 -11.50
CA MET A 304 2.95 27.39 -10.97
C MET A 304 1.46 27.14 -10.70
N ALA A 305 0.79 26.39 -11.57
CA ALA A 305 -0.63 26.09 -11.39
C ALA A 305 -0.93 25.28 -10.12
N VAL A 306 -0.03 24.39 -9.71
CA VAL A 306 -0.22 23.55 -8.51
C VAL A 306 0.47 24.12 -7.26
N ALA A 307 1.19 25.23 -7.35
CA ALA A 307 2.04 25.73 -6.26
C ALA A 307 1.23 26.03 -4.98
N SER A 308 0.03 26.61 -5.10
CA SER A 308 -0.80 26.94 -3.95
C SER A 308 -1.31 25.72 -3.18
N ILE A 309 -1.34 24.53 -3.82
CA ILE A 309 -1.87 23.30 -3.18
C ILE A 309 -1.12 22.99 -1.88
N ILE A 310 0.20 23.19 -1.86
CA ILE A 310 1.04 22.91 -0.69
C ILE A 310 0.72 23.88 0.45
N ASP A 311 0.61 25.19 0.15
CA ASP A 311 0.30 26.23 1.14
C ASP A 311 -1.14 26.08 1.68
N ASP A 312 -2.10 25.80 0.79
CA ASP A 312 -3.49 25.53 1.15
C ASP A 312 -3.59 24.29 2.05
N TYR A 313 -2.78 23.26 1.77
CA TYR A 313 -2.73 22.06 2.58
C TYR A 313 -2.14 22.34 3.98
N MET A 314 -1.03 23.07 4.06
CA MET A 314 -0.48 23.52 5.35
C MET A 314 -1.51 24.30 6.17
N THR A 315 -2.25 25.20 5.53
CA THR A 315 -3.33 25.98 6.17
C THR A 315 -4.41 25.04 6.71
N SER A 316 -4.86 24.07 5.92
CA SER A 316 -5.87 23.09 6.34
C SER A 316 -5.43 22.24 7.53
N LEU A 317 -4.14 21.90 7.62
CA LEU A 317 -3.57 21.20 8.78
C LEU A 317 -3.59 22.09 10.03
N ASN A 318 -3.24 23.38 9.89
CA ASN A 318 -3.27 24.35 11.00
C ASN A 318 -4.69 24.55 11.54
N GLU A 319 -5.70 24.62 10.67
CA GLU A 319 -7.11 24.70 11.03
C GLU A 319 -7.61 23.50 11.85
N ARG A 320 -6.96 22.34 11.65
CA ARG A 320 -7.20 21.10 12.43
C ARG A 320 -6.38 21.02 13.73
N GLY A 321 -5.65 22.10 14.08
CA GLY A 321 -4.80 22.14 15.28
C GLY A 321 -3.50 21.36 15.14
N LEU A 322 -3.06 21.04 13.93
CA LEU A 322 -1.80 20.38 13.61
C LEU A 322 -0.75 21.43 13.21
N ASN A 323 0.55 21.14 13.43
CA ASN A 323 1.62 21.99 12.91
C ASN A 323 1.86 21.70 11.43
N GLY A 324 1.06 22.32 10.55
CA GLY A 324 1.10 22.07 9.11
C GLY A 324 2.47 22.33 8.49
N ARG A 325 3.16 23.39 8.91
CA ARG A 325 4.50 23.70 8.44
C ARG A 325 5.50 22.60 8.78
N ASP A 326 5.56 22.17 10.03
CA ASP A 326 6.51 21.13 10.47
C ASP A 326 6.29 19.81 9.72
N ILE A 327 5.03 19.43 9.49
CA ILE A 327 4.64 18.22 8.79
C ILE A 327 5.04 18.28 7.31
N VAL A 328 4.70 19.36 6.62
CA VAL A 328 4.98 19.53 5.19
C VAL A 328 6.48 19.70 4.94
N ASP A 329 7.15 20.57 5.71
CA ASP A 329 8.59 20.80 5.57
C ASP A 329 9.40 19.52 5.86
N PHE A 330 8.98 18.73 6.86
CA PHE A 330 9.60 17.42 7.12
C PHE A 330 9.44 16.49 5.92
N THR A 331 8.24 16.42 5.32
CA THR A 331 7.98 15.55 4.16
C THR A 331 8.84 15.97 2.97
N ILE A 332 8.89 17.27 2.65
CA ILE A 332 9.69 17.80 1.54
C ILE A 332 11.20 17.56 1.78
N LYS A 333 11.68 17.86 3.00
CA LYS A 333 13.09 17.64 3.36
C LYS A 333 13.48 16.18 3.26
N THR A 334 12.62 15.29 3.73
CA THR A 334 12.85 13.83 3.66
C THR A 334 12.90 13.37 2.22
N LEU A 335 11.95 13.80 1.38
CA LEU A 335 11.94 13.50 -0.05
C LEU A 335 13.25 13.97 -0.73
N ASN A 336 13.62 15.23 -0.54
CA ASN A 336 14.83 15.81 -1.15
C ASN A 336 16.13 15.13 -0.71
N SER A 337 16.15 14.51 0.48
CA SER A 337 17.34 13.77 0.97
C SER A 337 17.46 12.36 0.39
N MET A 338 16.41 11.85 -0.27
CA MET A 338 16.33 10.49 -0.80
C MET A 338 16.33 10.41 -2.34
N GLN A 339 16.17 11.53 -3.01
CA GLN A 339 16.29 11.70 -4.47
C GLN A 339 17.65 12.22 -4.87
#